data_d0aa1a5cf02d8e3220984b62997d2fed
#
_entry.id   d0aa1a5cf02d8e3220984b62997d2fed
#
_cell.length_a   1.000
_cell.length_b   1.000
_cell.length_c   1.000
_cell.angle_alpha   90.00
_cell.angle_beta   90.00
_cell.angle_gamma   90.00
#
_symmetry.space_group_name_H-M   'P 1'
#
loop_
_entity.id
_entity.type
_entity.pdbx_description
1 polymer ?
#
loop_
_entity_poly.entity_id
_entity_poly.type
_entity_poly.pdbx_seq_one_letter_code
_entity_poly.pdbx_strand_id
1 'polypeptide(L)'
;AGETKKLAISSNGGNVTAELASAVDWLTIDKVTPTAIVLTAKESTEKVKRSVKVNLTVGTVIKEIEVTQEGIMYYVLPYLKFPATLAEVIRYEKTRGNELIKLPDGLFNTTLYRFATQSKVMPFMQYEFSSETAAGFSSASTLCYDVTLVKDNADYDAFLKENGFETKEVGKDGKSVTYTNEKLSMQVQVAFQTGGAIITAKYAPKQDKDYATFKTLPMTHQTEMMSNPELKIIKDKKKDDIRKQEEAWGSKRDESITQDNYDRFITGTTAFEEEIYRGYFYIRPSKEDKIEENDPYIDYMHGAQAVYSNIELAFWKDAIGRYALTKEVLALFKDAGCPYLRPIGNKGYHAFYNKDKMQAYVMRVAFDKGKPIIEMQSFYEKIEAGGASSIATLSNYGRSIRAQKAHDEGIRRLERRILASPLFR
;
A
#
# COMPACT_ATOMS: atom_id res chain seq x y z
N ALA A 1 -20.09 29.41 -6.84
CA ALA A 1 -20.98 30.55 -6.65
C ALA A 1 -20.25 31.64 -5.87
N GLY A 2 -20.50 32.91 -6.19
CA GLY A 2 -19.91 34.04 -5.47
C GLY A 2 -20.31 34.01 -4.00
N GLU A 3 -19.40 34.41 -3.13
CA GLU A 3 -19.62 34.44 -1.68
C GLU A 3 -19.89 35.87 -1.21
N THR A 4 -20.96 36.04 -0.41
CA THR A 4 -21.29 37.31 0.22
C THR A 4 -20.92 37.26 1.71
N LYS A 5 -20.07 38.19 2.16
CA LYS A 5 -19.68 38.32 3.58
C LYS A 5 -20.11 39.65 4.16
N LYS A 6 -20.64 39.61 5.38
CA LYS A 6 -20.93 40.78 6.20
C LYS A 6 -19.82 40.97 7.23
N LEU A 7 -19.09 42.06 7.14
CA LEU A 7 -18.08 42.46 8.13
C LEU A 7 -18.70 43.45 9.12
N ALA A 8 -18.65 43.12 10.40
CA ALA A 8 -19.07 44.07 11.45
C ALA A 8 -18.01 45.17 11.60
N ILE A 9 -18.46 46.39 11.70
CA ILE A 9 -17.63 47.56 11.98
C ILE A 9 -18.14 48.27 13.20
N SER A 10 -17.26 48.94 13.92
CA SER A 10 -17.64 49.83 15.02
C SER A 10 -17.07 51.21 14.74
N SER A 11 -17.93 52.21 14.74
CA SER A 11 -17.55 53.59 14.51
C SER A 11 -18.06 54.47 15.66
N ASN A 12 -17.23 55.38 16.17
CA ASN A 12 -17.54 56.29 17.27
C ASN A 12 -18.39 57.52 16.87
N GLY A 13 -19.14 57.39 15.78
CA GLY A 13 -20.09 58.44 15.35
C GLY A 13 -19.65 59.09 14.05
N GLY A 14 -20.41 58.87 13.02
CA GLY A 14 -20.26 59.47 11.70
C GLY A 14 -20.66 58.43 10.61
N ASN A 15 -20.97 58.98 9.45
CA ASN A 15 -21.25 58.16 8.29
C ASN A 15 -19.96 57.41 7.88
N VAL A 16 -20.04 56.09 7.79
CA VAL A 16 -18.98 55.25 7.26
C VAL A 16 -19.14 55.16 5.75
N THR A 17 -18.09 55.42 5.02
CA THR A 17 -17.99 55.11 3.59
C THR A 17 -16.95 54.01 3.36
N ALA A 18 -17.10 53.25 2.30
CA ALA A 18 -16.15 52.21 1.90
C ALA A 18 -15.94 52.30 0.40
N GLU A 19 -14.68 52.17 -0.01
CA GLU A 19 -14.29 52.14 -1.42
C GLU A 19 -13.17 51.16 -1.64
N LEU A 20 -13.06 50.58 -2.84
CA LEU A 20 -11.93 49.74 -3.23
C LEU A 20 -10.72 50.63 -3.51
N ALA A 21 -9.58 50.32 -2.91
CA ALA A 21 -8.33 51.08 -3.14
C ALA A 21 -7.82 50.98 -4.60
N SER A 22 -8.26 49.96 -5.31
CA SER A 22 -8.05 49.78 -6.76
C SER A 22 -9.26 49.13 -7.39
N ALA A 23 -9.56 49.48 -8.63
CA ALA A 23 -10.64 48.85 -9.37
C ALA A 23 -10.35 47.38 -9.62
N VAL A 24 -11.26 46.50 -9.20
CA VAL A 24 -11.22 45.06 -9.48
C VAL A 24 -12.63 44.62 -9.92
N ASP A 25 -12.68 43.61 -10.78
CA ASP A 25 -13.92 43.08 -11.36
C ASP A 25 -14.57 41.96 -10.52
N TRP A 26 -13.86 41.49 -9.51
CA TRP A 26 -14.25 40.30 -8.73
C TRP A 26 -14.84 40.58 -7.36
N LEU A 27 -14.70 41.82 -6.83
CA LEU A 27 -15.22 42.22 -5.53
C LEU A 27 -16.11 43.46 -5.69
N THR A 28 -17.30 43.40 -5.10
CA THR A 28 -18.23 44.56 -5.00
C THR A 28 -18.52 44.87 -3.56
N ILE A 29 -18.71 46.18 -3.28
CA ILE A 29 -19.21 46.67 -2.00
C ILE A 29 -20.71 46.89 -2.19
N ASP A 30 -21.54 45.96 -1.68
CA ASP A 30 -22.97 45.97 -1.92
C ASP A 30 -23.71 46.93 -1.00
N LYS A 31 -23.25 47.02 0.24
CA LYS A 31 -23.89 47.86 1.26
C LYS A 31 -22.90 48.33 2.33
N VAL A 32 -23.01 49.58 2.71
CA VAL A 32 -22.27 50.16 3.83
C VAL A 32 -23.28 50.72 4.83
N THR A 33 -23.09 50.38 6.10
CA THR A 33 -23.88 50.91 7.23
C THR A 33 -22.93 51.31 8.35
N PRO A 34 -23.38 52.11 9.36
CA PRO A 34 -22.52 52.46 10.50
C PRO A 34 -21.95 51.25 11.29
N THR A 35 -22.57 50.07 11.16
CA THR A 35 -22.22 48.86 11.92
C THR A 35 -21.75 47.69 11.07
N ALA A 36 -21.82 47.81 9.74
CA ALA A 36 -21.39 46.69 8.87
C ALA A 36 -21.14 47.14 7.43
N ILE A 37 -20.24 46.42 6.76
CA ILE A 37 -20.15 46.41 5.30
C ILE A 37 -20.51 45.02 4.79
N VAL A 38 -21.17 44.98 3.64
CA VAL A 38 -21.50 43.77 2.90
C VAL A 38 -20.67 43.77 1.62
N LEU A 39 -19.87 42.73 1.46
CA LEU A 39 -18.99 42.51 0.31
C LEU A 39 -19.43 41.24 -0.41
N THR A 40 -19.53 41.31 -1.75
CA THR A 40 -19.78 40.13 -2.58
C THR A 40 -18.62 39.92 -3.54
N ALA A 41 -18.01 38.74 -3.44
CA ALA A 41 -16.97 38.33 -4.33
C ALA A 41 -17.54 37.40 -5.42
N LYS A 42 -17.18 37.61 -6.70
CA LYS A 42 -17.45 36.69 -7.78
C LYS A 42 -16.60 35.43 -7.56
N GLU A 43 -17.08 34.29 -8.05
CA GLU A 43 -16.30 33.08 -8.03
C GLU A 43 -14.92 33.28 -8.71
N SER A 44 -13.84 32.79 -8.10
CA SER A 44 -12.51 32.85 -8.70
C SER A 44 -12.42 31.91 -9.89
N THR A 45 -11.85 32.38 -10.99
CA THR A 45 -11.41 31.57 -12.12
C THR A 45 -9.87 31.45 -12.16
N GLU A 46 -9.20 32.16 -11.26
CA GLU A 46 -7.75 32.23 -11.19
C GLU A 46 -7.19 31.13 -10.29
N LYS A 47 -6.03 30.57 -10.67
CA LYS A 47 -5.29 29.58 -9.86
C LYS A 47 -4.58 30.21 -8.66
N VAL A 48 -4.28 31.51 -8.75
CA VAL A 48 -3.54 32.25 -7.73
C VAL A 48 -4.48 33.04 -6.83
N LYS A 49 -4.05 33.19 -5.59
CA LYS A 49 -4.70 34.07 -4.63
C LYS A 49 -4.69 35.51 -5.13
N ARG A 50 -5.81 36.21 -5.00
CA ARG A 50 -5.92 37.61 -5.33
C ARG A 50 -6.36 38.40 -4.11
N SER A 51 -5.94 39.66 -4.02
CA SER A 51 -6.29 40.52 -2.92
C SER A 51 -6.57 41.95 -3.40
N VAL A 52 -7.37 42.66 -2.65
CA VAL A 52 -7.63 44.10 -2.82
C VAL A 52 -7.85 44.73 -1.46
N LYS A 53 -7.40 45.96 -1.31
CA LYS A 53 -7.67 46.76 -0.11
C LYS A 53 -8.99 47.47 -0.23
N VAL A 54 -9.73 47.51 0.86
CA VAL A 54 -10.96 48.31 1.05
C VAL A 54 -10.66 49.38 2.04
N ASN A 55 -10.82 50.63 1.64
CA ASN A 55 -10.66 51.81 2.49
C ASN A 55 -11.97 52.14 3.17
N LEU A 56 -11.99 52.12 4.48
CA LEU A 56 -13.12 52.57 5.31
C LEU A 56 -12.81 53.98 5.81
N THR A 57 -13.70 54.95 5.51
CA THR A 57 -13.49 56.32 5.89
C THR A 57 -14.62 56.80 6.83
N VAL A 58 -14.23 57.45 7.93
CA VAL A 58 -15.10 58.13 8.87
C VAL A 58 -14.52 59.50 9.15
N GLY A 59 -15.12 60.52 8.63
CA GLY A 59 -14.55 61.87 8.69
C GLY A 59 -13.21 61.98 8.00
N THR A 60 -12.16 62.27 8.75
CA THR A 60 -10.76 62.30 8.23
C THR A 60 -9.95 60.97 8.48
N VAL A 61 -10.57 60.02 9.16
CA VAL A 61 -9.90 58.73 9.52
C VAL A 61 -10.16 57.71 8.44
N ILE A 62 -9.08 57.16 7.90
CA ILE A 62 -9.12 56.04 6.91
C ILE A 62 -8.53 54.81 7.55
N LYS A 63 -9.24 53.69 7.45
CA LYS A 63 -8.75 52.38 7.84
C LYS A 63 -8.79 51.41 6.64
N GLU A 64 -7.67 50.80 6.33
CA GLU A 64 -7.59 49.79 5.28
C GLU A 64 -7.92 48.40 5.83
N ILE A 65 -8.67 47.63 5.05
CA ILE A 65 -8.88 46.19 5.25
C ILE A 65 -8.44 45.48 3.98
N GLU A 66 -7.63 44.43 4.13
CA GLU A 66 -7.28 43.58 2.99
C GLU A 66 -8.34 42.47 2.84
N VAL A 67 -8.96 42.43 1.67
CA VAL A 67 -9.87 41.35 1.28
C VAL A 67 -9.12 40.43 0.33
N THR A 68 -9.06 39.17 0.70
CA THR A 68 -8.35 38.13 -0.08
C THR A 68 -9.33 37.07 -0.57
N GLN A 69 -9.10 36.56 -1.75
CA GLN A 69 -9.79 35.41 -2.30
C GLN A 69 -8.78 34.38 -2.77
N GLU A 70 -8.89 33.18 -2.24
CA GLU A 70 -8.05 32.06 -2.67
C GLU A 70 -8.35 31.70 -4.13
N GLY A 71 -7.31 31.27 -4.85
CA GLY A 71 -7.45 30.75 -6.20
C GLY A 71 -8.21 29.42 -6.23
N ILE A 72 -8.55 28.95 -7.44
CA ILE A 72 -9.16 27.66 -7.61
C ILE A 72 -8.13 26.58 -7.24
N MET A 73 -8.43 25.79 -6.22
CA MET A 73 -7.66 24.61 -5.89
C MET A 73 -8.05 23.48 -6.83
N TYR A 74 -7.19 23.17 -7.80
CA TYR A 74 -7.39 22.00 -8.66
C TYR A 74 -6.85 20.73 -8.00
N TYR A 75 -5.61 20.80 -7.51
CA TYR A 75 -4.89 19.63 -7.00
C TYR A 75 -4.82 19.63 -5.49
N VAL A 76 -4.92 18.45 -4.91
CA VAL A 76 -4.73 18.22 -3.48
C VAL A 76 -3.74 17.08 -3.25
N LEU A 77 -2.90 17.26 -2.23
CA LEU A 77 -2.07 16.20 -1.69
C LEU A 77 -2.55 15.83 -0.29
N PRO A 78 -2.34 14.61 0.16
CA PRO A 78 -2.59 14.23 1.54
C PRO A 78 -1.63 14.96 2.48
N TYR A 79 -1.81 14.74 3.78
CA TYR A 79 -0.83 15.17 4.77
C TYR A 79 0.52 14.49 4.49
N LEU A 80 1.55 15.30 4.18
CA LEU A 80 2.85 14.78 3.76
C LEU A 80 3.80 14.47 4.92
N LYS A 81 3.45 14.85 6.15
CA LYS A 81 4.23 14.46 7.33
C LYS A 81 3.95 13.01 7.67
N PHE A 82 4.98 12.17 7.58
CA PHE A 82 4.87 10.76 7.88
C PHE A 82 5.97 10.37 8.92
N PRO A 83 5.68 9.51 9.90
CA PRO A 83 4.34 9.00 10.27
C PRO A 83 3.43 10.09 10.86
N ALA A 84 2.14 9.98 10.64
CA ALA A 84 1.15 10.88 11.21
C ALA A 84 -0.07 10.11 11.73
N THR A 85 -0.45 10.39 12.97
CA THR A 85 -1.60 9.78 13.61
C THR A 85 -2.91 10.28 13.01
N LEU A 86 -4.01 9.57 13.23
CA LEU A 86 -5.35 10.01 12.80
C LEU A 86 -5.70 11.42 13.34
N ALA A 87 -5.35 11.71 14.60
CA ALA A 87 -5.61 13.02 15.20
C ALA A 87 -4.86 14.16 14.49
N GLU A 88 -3.62 13.92 14.06
CA GLU A 88 -2.83 14.87 13.28
C GLU A 88 -3.41 15.07 11.88
N VAL A 89 -3.84 14.00 11.21
CA VAL A 89 -4.51 14.06 9.91
C VAL A 89 -5.82 14.85 10.01
N ILE A 90 -6.67 14.55 10.99
CA ILE A 90 -7.93 15.30 11.20
C ILE A 90 -7.65 16.79 11.40
N ARG A 91 -6.67 17.13 12.23
CA ARG A 91 -6.28 18.54 12.47
C ARG A 91 -5.81 19.21 11.18
N TYR A 92 -4.94 18.55 10.43
CA TYR A 92 -4.42 19.06 9.17
C TYR A 92 -5.53 19.31 8.15
N GLU A 93 -6.39 18.32 7.92
CA GLU A 93 -7.49 18.44 6.95
C GLU A 93 -8.48 19.55 7.36
N LYS A 94 -8.75 19.70 8.65
CA LYS A 94 -9.59 20.76 9.18
C LYS A 94 -8.99 22.16 8.97
N THR A 95 -7.67 22.33 9.08
CA THR A 95 -7.02 23.64 8.80
C THR A 95 -7.12 24.06 7.34
N ARG A 96 -7.32 23.08 6.43
CA ARG A 96 -7.55 23.30 4.99
C ARG A 96 -9.03 23.52 4.63
N GLY A 97 -9.91 23.55 5.62
CA GLY A 97 -11.35 23.63 5.40
C GLY A 97 -11.99 22.34 4.90
N ASN A 98 -11.26 21.22 4.99
CA ASN A 98 -11.78 19.91 4.59
C ASN A 98 -12.58 19.29 5.74
N GLU A 99 -13.68 18.63 5.39
CA GLU A 99 -14.60 18.04 6.36
C GLU A 99 -14.56 16.49 6.32
N LEU A 100 -14.55 15.87 7.48
CA LEU A 100 -14.68 14.42 7.60
C LEU A 100 -16.07 13.98 7.15
N ILE A 101 -16.13 13.13 6.13
CA ILE A 101 -17.37 12.59 5.60
C ILE A 101 -17.80 11.43 6.48
N LYS A 102 -19.01 11.52 7.08
CA LYS A 102 -19.69 10.37 7.66
C LYS A 102 -20.19 9.47 6.52
N LEU A 103 -19.72 8.23 6.52
CA LEU A 103 -20.14 7.23 5.55
C LEU A 103 -21.22 6.35 6.16
N PRO A 104 -22.20 5.88 5.36
CA PRO A 104 -23.18 4.91 5.85
C PRO A 104 -22.51 3.65 6.41
N ASP A 105 -23.08 3.11 7.48
CA ASP A 105 -22.58 1.90 8.11
C ASP A 105 -22.43 0.76 7.09
N GLY A 106 -21.30 0.06 7.13
CA GLY A 106 -21.00 -1.08 6.26
C GLY A 106 -20.37 -0.77 4.91
N LEU A 107 -20.20 0.51 4.53
CA LEU A 107 -19.56 0.88 3.24
C LEU A 107 -18.03 0.92 3.30
N PHE A 108 -17.42 1.08 4.47
CA PHE A 108 -15.97 1.14 4.63
C PHE A 108 -15.51 0.42 5.89
N ASN A 109 -14.31 -0.13 5.79
CA ASN A 109 -13.58 -0.61 6.94
C ASN A 109 -13.33 0.55 7.92
N THR A 110 -13.34 0.29 9.21
CA THR A 110 -13.07 1.27 10.30
C THR A 110 -11.70 1.93 10.19
N THR A 111 -10.80 1.43 9.35
CA THR A 111 -9.48 1.99 9.11
C THR A 111 -9.42 3.04 7.99
N LEU A 112 -10.54 3.33 7.34
CA LEU A 112 -10.62 4.30 6.25
C LEU A 112 -11.32 5.59 6.70
N TYR A 113 -10.64 6.72 6.49
CA TYR A 113 -11.16 8.05 6.82
C TYR A 113 -11.16 8.93 5.59
N ARG A 114 -12.34 9.45 5.21
CA ARG A 114 -12.53 10.26 4.02
C ARG A 114 -12.90 11.69 4.40
N PHE A 115 -12.24 12.64 3.75
CA PHE A 115 -12.48 14.08 3.91
C PHE A 115 -12.95 14.67 2.59
N ALA A 116 -14.00 15.50 2.63
CA ALA A 116 -14.36 16.33 1.50
C ALA A 116 -13.32 17.43 1.34
N THR A 117 -12.83 17.66 0.14
CA THR A 117 -11.82 18.69 -0.14
C THR A 117 -12.46 19.93 -0.77
N GLN A 118 -11.71 21.01 -0.83
CA GLN A 118 -12.11 22.23 -1.55
C GLN A 118 -11.80 22.15 -3.05
N SER A 119 -11.19 21.06 -3.53
CA SER A 119 -10.87 20.87 -4.93
C SER A 119 -12.11 20.49 -5.74
N LYS A 120 -12.31 21.16 -6.88
CA LYS A 120 -13.40 20.83 -7.82
C LYS A 120 -13.15 19.52 -8.59
N VAL A 121 -11.90 19.13 -8.74
CA VAL A 121 -11.50 17.96 -9.56
C VAL A 121 -11.04 16.76 -8.74
N MET A 122 -10.69 16.98 -7.49
CA MET A 122 -10.30 15.95 -6.52
C MET A 122 -11.16 16.09 -5.26
N PRO A 123 -12.46 15.72 -5.31
CA PRO A 123 -13.46 16.15 -4.32
C PRO A 123 -13.32 15.52 -2.95
N PHE A 124 -12.44 14.53 -2.80
CA PHE A 124 -12.16 13.94 -1.49
C PHE A 124 -10.70 13.52 -1.37
N MET A 125 -10.25 13.35 -0.12
CA MET A 125 -9.01 12.68 0.25
C MET A 125 -9.36 11.56 1.25
N GLN A 126 -8.93 10.34 0.96
CA GLN A 126 -9.18 9.17 1.81
C GLN A 126 -7.87 8.66 2.36
N TYR A 127 -7.78 8.51 3.68
CA TYR A 127 -6.63 7.98 4.39
C TYR A 127 -6.92 6.55 4.86
N GLU A 128 -5.95 5.68 4.69
CA GLU A 128 -5.98 4.29 5.14
C GLU A 128 -4.99 4.08 6.29
N PHE A 129 -5.48 3.57 7.39
CA PHE A 129 -4.69 3.17 8.56
C PHE A 129 -4.80 1.66 8.74
N SER A 130 -3.73 1.01 9.16
CA SER A 130 -3.74 -0.44 9.45
C SER A 130 -4.61 -0.79 10.67
N SER A 131 -4.82 0.17 11.57
CA SER A 131 -5.73 0.12 12.70
C SER A 131 -6.00 1.53 13.20
N GLU A 132 -6.99 1.72 14.08
CA GLU A 132 -7.28 3.02 14.72
C GLU A 132 -6.12 3.55 15.57
N THR A 133 -5.29 2.65 16.09
CA THR A 133 -4.10 2.97 16.91
C THR A 133 -2.80 2.95 16.12
N ALA A 134 -2.86 2.84 14.78
CA ALA A 134 -1.65 2.83 13.96
C ALA A 134 -0.86 4.13 14.13
N ALA A 135 0.47 4.00 14.16
CA ALA A 135 1.39 5.13 14.29
C ALA A 135 1.32 6.12 13.12
N GLY A 136 0.77 5.68 11.99
CA GLY A 136 0.55 6.52 10.82
C GLY A 136 -0.31 5.83 9.76
N PHE A 137 -0.81 6.61 8.82
CA PHE A 137 -1.53 6.08 7.67
C PHE A 137 -0.57 5.35 6.71
N SER A 138 -1.06 4.29 6.06
CA SER A 138 -0.26 3.51 5.09
C SER A 138 -0.35 4.08 3.68
N SER A 139 -1.52 4.57 3.32
CA SER A 139 -1.79 5.21 2.03
C SER A 139 -2.88 6.28 2.17
N ALA A 140 -2.90 7.20 1.21
CA ALA A 140 -4.00 8.12 1.03
C ALA A 140 -4.34 8.19 -0.46
N SER A 141 -5.63 8.27 -0.80
CA SER A 141 -6.07 8.25 -2.19
C SER A 141 -7.14 9.29 -2.47
N THR A 142 -7.18 9.74 -3.73
CA THR A 142 -8.24 10.58 -4.28
C THR A 142 -8.56 10.14 -5.70
N LEU A 143 -9.70 10.59 -6.22
CA LEU A 143 -10.04 10.47 -7.64
C LEU A 143 -9.94 11.83 -8.30
N CYS A 144 -9.41 11.87 -9.51
CA CYS A 144 -9.53 12.99 -10.43
C CYS A 144 -10.47 12.59 -11.56
N TYR A 145 -11.62 13.27 -11.67
CA TYR A 145 -12.62 12.93 -12.69
C TYR A 145 -12.28 13.44 -14.10
N ASP A 146 -11.31 14.34 -14.20
CA ASP A 146 -10.78 14.80 -15.49
C ASP A 146 -9.33 14.36 -15.65
N VAL A 147 -9.12 13.32 -16.43
CA VAL A 147 -7.79 12.75 -16.67
C VAL A 147 -6.84 13.74 -17.35
N THR A 148 -7.33 14.71 -18.12
CA THR A 148 -6.49 15.71 -18.81
C THR A 148 -5.80 16.67 -17.86
N LEU A 149 -6.30 16.78 -16.63
CA LEU A 149 -5.69 17.61 -15.60
C LEU A 149 -4.49 16.92 -14.91
N VAL A 150 -4.29 15.62 -15.10
CA VAL A 150 -3.21 14.87 -14.43
C VAL A 150 -2.37 14.02 -15.39
N LYS A 151 -2.88 13.70 -16.59
CA LYS A 151 -2.15 12.95 -17.59
C LYS A 151 -1.43 13.90 -18.54
N ASP A 152 -0.12 13.76 -18.64
CA ASP A 152 0.74 14.58 -19.52
C ASP A 152 0.49 16.10 -19.31
N ASN A 153 0.21 16.49 -18.07
CA ASN A 153 -0.17 17.85 -17.68
C ASN A 153 0.99 18.55 -16.94
N ALA A 154 1.52 19.60 -17.55
CA ALA A 154 2.66 20.34 -17.01
C ALA A 154 2.36 21.04 -15.68
N ASP A 155 1.12 21.51 -15.47
CA ASP A 155 0.73 22.16 -14.21
C ASP A 155 0.68 21.15 -13.05
N TYR A 156 0.25 19.89 -13.33
CA TYR A 156 0.25 18.84 -12.34
C TYR A 156 1.67 18.38 -12.00
N ASP A 157 2.52 18.25 -13.02
CA ASP A 157 3.95 17.95 -12.83
C ASP A 157 4.62 19.04 -11.98
N ALA A 158 4.37 20.33 -12.29
CA ALA A 158 4.89 21.44 -11.51
C ALA A 158 4.40 21.42 -10.05
N PHE A 159 3.10 21.21 -9.86
CA PHE A 159 2.49 21.08 -8.52
C PHE A 159 3.16 19.98 -7.69
N LEU A 160 3.40 18.81 -8.26
CA LEU A 160 4.08 17.72 -7.55
C LEU A 160 5.54 18.07 -7.26
N LYS A 161 6.24 18.67 -8.21
CA LYS A 161 7.64 19.11 -8.04
C LYS A 161 7.78 20.17 -6.93
N GLU A 162 6.91 21.15 -6.88
CA GLU A 162 6.87 22.18 -5.82
C GLU A 162 6.65 21.55 -4.43
N ASN A 163 5.99 20.38 -4.37
CA ASN A 163 5.80 19.62 -3.14
C ASN A 163 6.90 18.57 -2.91
N GLY A 164 8.01 18.65 -3.66
CA GLY A 164 9.21 17.83 -3.47
C GLY A 164 9.15 16.44 -4.11
N PHE A 165 8.19 16.17 -4.99
CA PHE A 165 8.13 14.93 -5.77
C PHE A 165 8.94 15.12 -7.06
N GLU A 166 10.25 14.91 -6.98
CA GLU A 166 11.20 15.27 -8.03
C GLU A 166 11.37 14.18 -9.10
N THR A 167 11.25 12.89 -8.70
CA THR A 167 11.43 11.77 -9.63
C THR A 167 10.10 11.36 -10.23
N LYS A 168 10.06 11.24 -11.57
CA LYS A 168 8.88 10.82 -12.33
C LYS A 168 9.21 9.57 -13.14
N GLU A 169 8.46 8.50 -12.94
CA GLU A 169 8.59 7.24 -13.67
C GLU A 169 7.27 6.88 -14.34
N VAL A 170 7.30 6.62 -15.64
CA VAL A 170 6.13 6.18 -16.40
C VAL A 170 6.08 4.65 -16.39
N GLY A 171 4.93 4.09 -16.04
CA GLY A 171 4.70 2.64 -16.10
C GLY A 171 4.89 2.10 -17.51
N LYS A 172 5.39 0.87 -17.64
CA LYS A 172 5.72 0.23 -18.93
C LYS A 172 4.57 0.20 -19.94
N ASP A 173 3.33 0.21 -19.44
CA ASP A 173 2.12 0.20 -20.25
C ASP A 173 1.54 1.60 -20.52
N GLY A 174 2.18 2.66 -20.04
CA GLY A 174 1.73 4.05 -20.14
C GLY A 174 0.45 4.37 -19.37
N LYS A 175 -0.06 3.43 -18.54
CA LYS A 175 -1.31 3.60 -17.80
C LYS A 175 -1.14 4.12 -16.38
N SER A 176 0.09 4.31 -15.96
CA SER A 176 0.40 4.91 -14.67
C SER A 176 1.67 5.75 -14.72
N VAL A 177 1.74 6.69 -13.78
CA VAL A 177 2.94 7.48 -13.52
C VAL A 177 3.16 7.48 -12.01
N THR A 178 4.40 7.32 -11.58
CA THR A 178 4.81 7.37 -10.18
C THR A 178 5.77 8.54 -9.97
N TYR A 179 5.47 9.37 -8.99
CA TYR A 179 6.32 10.46 -8.54
C TYR A 179 6.85 10.14 -7.15
N THR A 180 8.12 10.40 -6.90
CA THR A 180 8.78 10.06 -5.64
C THR A 180 9.33 11.31 -4.95
N ASN A 181 9.02 11.44 -3.67
CA ASN A 181 9.64 12.36 -2.73
C ASN A 181 10.51 11.55 -1.77
N GLU A 182 11.81 11.55 -2.02
CA GLU A 182 12.77 10.75 -1.24
C GLU A 182 12.91 11.24 0.20
N LYS A 183 12.87 12.57 0.40
CA LYS A 183 13.01 13.19 1.73
C LYS A 183 11.87 12.79 2.68
N LEU A 184 10.67 12.63 2.14
CA LEU A 184 9.48 12.24 2.89
C LEU A 184 9.24 10.73 2.85
N SER A 185 10.04 9.96 2.09
CA SER A 185 9.80 8.53 1.84
C SER A 185 8.38 8.27 1.34
N MET A 186 7.91 9.10 0.42
CA MET A 186 6.56 9.00 -0.14
C MET A 186 6.57 8.89 -1.66
N GLN A 187 5.62 8.16 -2.18
CA GLN A 187 5.33 8.07 -3.61
C GLN A 187 3.88 8.48 -3.87
N VAL A 188 3.68 9.19 -4.97
CA VAL A 188 2.35 9.46 -5.55
C VAL A 188 2.25 8.68 -6.85
N GLN A 189 1.37 7.71 -6.90
CA GLN A 189 1.05 6.95 -8.10
C GLN A 189 -0.25 7.46 -8.70
N VAL A 190 -0.24 7.80 -9.98
CA VAL A 190 -1.41 8.17 -10.77
C VAL A 190 -1.73 7.02 -11.70
N ALA A 191 -2.85 6.35 -11.51
CA ALA A 191 -3.34 5.27 -12.37
C ALA A 191 -4.47 5.81 -13.26
N PHE A 192 -4.25 5.84 -14.57
CA PHE A 192 -5.21 6.34 -15.55
C PHE A 192 -6.27 5.29 -15.85
N GLN A 193 -7.53 5.71 -15.85
CA GLN A 193 -8.71 4.88 -16.11
C GLN A 193 -9.63 5.57 -17.11
N THR A 194 -10.60 4.82 -17.66
CA THR A 194 -11.66 5.40 -18.46
C THR A 194 -12.50 6.34 -17.59
N GLY A 195 -12.49 7.63 -17.92
CA GLY A 195 -13.25 8.65 -17.20
C GLY A 195 -12.57 9.27 -15.98
N GLY A 196 -11.24 9.07 -15.81
CA GLY A 196 -10.54 9.73 -14.72
C GLY A 196 -9.18 9.10 -14.34
N ALA A 197 -8.70 9.43 -13.17
CA ALA A 197 -7.48 8.86 -12.60
C ALA A 197 -7.64 8.60 -11.10
N ILE A 198 -7.08 7.49 -10.63
CA ILE A 198 -6.89 7.22 -9.20
C ILE A 198 -5.49 7.71 -8.84
N ILE A 199 -5.41 8.58 -7.84
CA ILE A 199 -4.16 9.11 -7.33
C ILE A 199 -3.97 8.56 -5.93
N THR A 200 -2.89 7.80 -5.73
CA THR A 200 -2.58 7.16 -4.46
C THR A 200 -1.22 7.64 -3.96
N ALA A 201 -1.21 8.33 -2.84
CA ALA A 201 0.01 8.60 -2.10
C ALA A 201 0.24 7.50 -1.06
N LYS A 202 1.45 6.97 -1.00
CA LYS A 202 1.82 5.90 -0.07
C LYS A 202 3.16 6.17 0.56
N TYR A 203 3.34 5.68 1.77
CA TYR A 203 4.65 5.64 2.39
C TYR A 203 5.49 4.56 1.71
N ALA A 204 6.63 4.95 1.20
CA ALA A 204 7.57 4.09 0.48
C ALA A 204 8.99 4.37 0.99
N PRO A 205 9.30 3.95 2.22
CA PRO A 205 10.61 4.19 2.81
C PRO A 205 11.68 3.44 2.03
N LYS A 206 12.83 4.07 1.89
CA LYS A 206 14.03 3.39 1.40
C LYS A 206 14.68 2.64 2.55
N GLN A 207 15.24 1.50 2.21
CA GLN A 207 16.10 0.74 3.11
C GLN A 207 17.26 1.63 3.57
N ASP A 208 17.52 1.66 4.87
CA ASP A 208 18.44 2.59 5.54
C ASP A 208 19.92 2.22 5.39
N LYS A 209 20.21 0.94 5.18
CA LYS A 209 21.56 0.38 5.02
C LYS A 209 21.53 -0.86 4.13
N ASP A 210 22.69 -1.38 3.79
CA ASP A 210 22.81 -2.71 3.20
C ASP A 210 22.66 -3.77 4.29
N TYR A 211 21.88 -4.81 3.99
CA TYR A 211 21.65 -5.93 4.90
C TYR A 211 22.35 -7.19 4.38
N ALA A 212 22.77 -8.05 5.28
CA ALA A 212 23.13 -9.41 4.93
C ALA A 212 21.88 -10.12 4.36
N THR A 213 22.09 -11.11 3.51
CA THR A 213 21.02 -12.00 3.07
C THR A 213 21.50 -13.44 3.08
N PHE A 214 20.63 -14.38 2.76
CA PHE A 214 20.99 -15.79 2.63
C PHE A 214 22.13 -15.97 1.61
N LYS A 215 23.09 -16.85 1.89
CA LYS A 215 24.20 -17.13 0.98
C LYS A 215 23.73 -17.81 -0.32
N THR A 216 22.68 -18.61 -0.22
CA THR A 216 22.03 -19.31 -1.33
C THR A 216 20.52 -19.18 -1.20
N LEU A 217 19.78 -19.57 -2.24
CA LEU A 217 18.32 -19.60 -2.14
C LEU A 217 17.92 -20.50 -0.97
N PRO A 218 17.18 -19.96 0.04
CA PRO A 218 16.82 -20.72 1.23
C PRO A 218 15.95 -21.93 0.90
N MET A 219 15.98 -22.95 1.78
CA MET A 219 15.21 -24.18 1.65
C MET A 219 15.56 -25.05 0.42
N THR A 220 16.66 -24.81 -0.30
CA THR A 220 17.04 -25.59 -1.50
C THR A 220 17.11 -27.08 -1.20
N HIS A 221 17.74 -27.46 -0.08
CA HIS A 221 17.86 -28.85 0.36
C HIS A 221 16.51 -29.54 0.63
N GLN A 222 15.51 -28.79 1.10
CA GLN A 222 14.16 -29.30 1.30
C GLN A 222 13.40 -29.37 -0.03
N THR A 223 13.50 -28.33 -0.86
CA THR A 223 12.75 -28.24 -2.11
C THR A 223 13.18 -29.29 -3.14
N GLU A 224 14.43 -29.75 -3.07
CA GLU A 224 14.93 -30.86 -3.91
C GLU A 224 14.27 -32.21 -3.60
N MET A 225 13.70 -32.37 -2.41
CA MET A 225 12.98 -33.57 -1.97
C MET A 225 11.47 -33.52 -2.22
N MET A 226 10.93 -32.35 -2.59
CA MET A 226 9.49 -32.16 -2.78
C MET A 226 8.97 -32.83 -4.04
N SER A 227 7.78 -33.41 -3.92
CA SER A 227 7.00 -33.97 -5.01
C SER A 227 5.69 -33.23 -5.21
N ASN A 228 5.22 -33.19 -6.44
CA ASN A 228 3.86 -32.80 -6.78
C ASN A 228 3.35 -33.69 -7.91
N PRO A 229 2.56 -34.75 -7.60
CA PRO A 229 2.06 -35.68 -8.58
C PRO A 229 1.18 -35.04 -9.67
N GLU A 230 0.37 -34.05 -9.31
CA GLU A 230 -0.48 -33.33 -10.27
C GLU A 230 0.34 -32.64 -11.37
N LEU A 231 1.51 -32.13 -11.01
CA LEU A 231 2.46 -31.49 -11.92
C LEU A 231 3.48 -32.46 -12.51
N LYS A 232 3.34 -33.77 -12.20
CA LYS A 232 4.26 -34.83 -12.63
C LYS A 232 5.70 -34.62 -12.14
N ILE A 233 5.87 -33.96 -11.01
CA ILE A 233 7.15 -33.74 -10.34
C ILE A 233 7.25 -34.77 -9.21
N ILE A 234 8.06 -35.83 -9.40
CA ILE A 234 8.20 -36.90 -8.42
C ILE A 234 9.67 -36.97 -7.98
N LYS A 235 9.91 -36.90 -6.69
CA LYS A 235 11.25 -36.97 -6.07
C LYS A 235 11.47 -38.20 -5.20
N ASP A 236 10.49 -39.06 -5.13
CA ASP A 236 10.57 -40.36 -4.42
C ASP A 236 11.09 -40.27 -2.98
N LYS A 237 10.69 -39.25 -2.25
CA LYS A 237 11.03 -39.04 -0.85
C LYS A 237 9.78 -39.11 0.01
N LYS A 238 9.70 -40.16 0.84
CA LYS A 238 8.59 -40.39 1.77
C LYS A 238 8.94 -39.93 3.18
N LYS A 239 7.94 -39.87 4.02
CA LYS A 239 8.02 -39.44 5.42
C LYS A 239 9.18 -40.06 6.20
N ASP A 240 9.39 -41.38 6.05
CA ASP A 240 10.46 -42.07 6.75
C ASP A 240 11.86 -41.75 6.20
N ASP A 241 11.97 -41.47 4.89
CA ASP A 241 13.24 -41.02 4.30
C ASP A 241 13.60 -39.62 4.79
N ILE A 242 12.63 -38.76 4.93
CA ILE A 242 12.81 -37.40 5.48
C ILE A 242 13.26 -37.47 6.94
N ARG A 243 12.62 -38.32 7.74
CA ARG A 243 12.99 -38.49 9.16
C ARG A 243 14.43 -38.98 9.32
N LYS A 244 14.84 -39.99 8.53
CA LYS A 244 16.23 -40.46 8.51
C LYS A 244 17.22 -39.41 8.05
N GLN A 245 16.83 -38.59 7.08
CA GLN A 245 17.67 -37.50 6.62
C GLN A 245 17.82 -36.37 7.69
N GLU A 246 16.77 -36.03 8.39
CA GLU A 246 16.83 -35.06 9.49
C GLU A 246 17.66 -35.56 10.68
N GLU A 247 17.52 -36.85 11.00
CA GLU A 247 18.37 -37.51 12.03
C GLU A 247 19.85 -37.45 11.62
N ALA A 248 20.16 -37.76 10.35
CA ALA A 248 21.52 -37.65 9.83
C ALA A 248 22.07 -36.19 9.89
N TRP A 249 21.23 -35.20 9.79
CA TRP A 249 21.61 -33.81 9.99
C TRP A 249 21.67 -33.38 11.47
N GLY A 250 21.43 -34.31 12.40
CA GLY A 250 21.45 -34.02 13.85
C GLY A 250 20.24 -33.28 14.39
N SER A 251 19.15 -33.21 13.62
CA SER A 251 17.91 -32.58 14.04
C SER A 251 17.12 -33.47 14.99
N LYS A 252 16.27 -32.86 15.81
CA LYS A 252 15.33 -33.54 16.70
C LYS A 252 13.90 -33.30 16.26
N ARG A 253 13.14 -34.38 16.09
CA ARG A 253 11.71 -34.29 15.83
C ARG A 253 11.00 -33.61 16.99
N ASP A 254 10.12 -32.64 16.71
CA ASP A 254 9.31 -31.96 17.69
C ASP A 254 7.98 -32.68 17.86
N GLU A 255 7.92 -33.59 18.84
CA GLU A 255 6.74 -34.39 19.09
C GLU A 255 5.51 -33.57 19.56
N SER A 256 5.72 -32.32 20.01
CA SER A 256 4.63 -31.48 20.49
C SER A 256 3.76 -30.90 19.36
N ILE A 257 4.29 -30.87 18.12
CA ILE A 257 3.60 -30.23 16.96
C ILE A 257 3.40 -31.20 15.80
N THR A 258 3.86 -32.41 15.94
CA THR A 258 3.75 -33.42 14.89
C THR A 258 2.29 -33.82 14.65
N GLN A 259 1.88 -33.84 13.39
CA GLN A 259 0.56 -34.30 12.91
C GLN A 259 0.78 -35.39 11.82
N ASP A 260 -0.29 -36.08 11.44
CA ASP A 260 -0.18 -37.14 10.42
C ASP A 260 0.37 -36.63 9.08
N ASN A 261 0.01 -35.42 8.68
CA ASN A 261 0.42 -34.81 7.44
C ASN A 261 1.60 -33.85 7.60
N TYR A 262 2.20 -33.72 8.79
CA TYR A 262 3.24 -32.74 9.06
C TYR A 262 4.19 -33.21 10.14
N ASP A 263 5.48 -33.17 9.87
CA ASP A 263 6.55 -33.30 10.86
C ASP A 263 7.32 -31.98 10.99
N ARG A 264 7.64 -31.60 12.22
CA ARG A 264 8.55 -30.50 12.52
C ARG A 264 9.81 -31.03 13.19
N PHE A 265 10.95 -30.45 12.82
CA PHE A 265 12.24 -30.78 13.39
C PHE A 265 12.88 -29.51 13.95
N ILE A 266 13.38 -29.60 15.18
CA ILE A 266 14.26 -28.60 15.76
C ILE A 266 15.64 -28.85 15.18
N THR A 267 16.21 -27.88 14.53
CA THR A 267 17.51 -28.03 13.86
C THR A 267 18.61 -28.09 14.90
N GLY A 268 19.56 -28.99 14.67
CA GLY A 268 20.78 -29.12 15.47
C GLY A 268 21.79 -28.02 15.13
N THR A 269 23.07 -28.25 15.41
CA THR A 269 24.19 -27.42 14.95
C THR A 269 24.25 -27.50 13.43
N THR A 270 23.74 -26.51 12.75
CA THR A 270 23.42 -26.67 11.34
C THR A 270 24.38 -25.99 10.41
N ALA A 271 24.62 -26.67 9.32
CA ALA A 271 25.18 -26.13 8.09
C ALA A 271 24.23 -25.14 7.35
N PHE A 272 22.99 -24.96 7.81
CA PHE A 272 21.95 -24.21 7.14
C PHE A 272 21.63 -22.94 7.92
N GLU A 273 22.23 -21.86 7.58
CA GLU A 273 22.04 -20.45 7.92
C GLU A 273 20.94 -20.13 8.95
N GLU A 274 21.23 -20.24 10.26
CA GLU A 274 20.35 -19.78 11.34
C GLU A 274 18.91 -20.37 11.32
N GLU A 275 18.68 -21.48 10.62
CA GLU A 275 17.43 -22.22 10.73
C GLU A 275 17.26 -22.77 12.14
N ILE A 276 16.08 -22.51 12.73
CA ILE A 276 15.72 -23.04 14.06
C ILE A 276 14.72 -24.18 13.96
N TYR A 277 13.90 -24.18 12.92
CA TYR A 277 12.95 -25.26 12.65
C TYR A 277 12.90 -25.55 11.15
N ARG A 278 12.71 -26.84 10.82
CA ARG A 278 12.29 -27.31 9.50
C ARG A 278 10.98 -28.09 9.62
N GLY A 279 10.09 -27.89 8.67
CA GLY A 279 8.79 -28.56 8.61
C GLY A 279 8.60 -29.23 7.24
N TYR A 280 7.88 -30.32 7.24
CA TYR A 280 7.62 -31.14 6.07
C TYR A 280 6.16 -31.53 6.00
N PHE A 281 5.53 -31.25 4.87
CA PHE A 281 4.14 -31.59 4.62
C PHE A 281 4.08 -32.83 3.74
N TYR A 282 3.24 -33.79 4.14
CA TYR A 282 3.09 -35.07 3.45
C TYR A 282 1.71 -35.19 2.83
N ILE A 283 1.66 -35.87 1.67
CA ILE A 283 0.40 -36.20 1.01
C ILE A 283 -0.36 -37.18 1.89
N ARG A 284 -1.64 -36.90 2.13
CA ARG A 284 -2.55 -37.69 2.95
C ARG A 284 -3.88 -37.86 2.25
N PRO A 285 -4.66 -38.89 2.59
CA PRO A 285 -6.03 -39.02 2.11
C PRO A 285 -6.82 -37.76 2.39
N SER A 286 -7.51 -37.25 1.38
CA SER A 286 -8.29 -36.01 1.48
C SER A 286 -9.47 -36.09 0.52
N LYS A 287 -10.69 -36.03 1.06
CA LYS A 287 -11.91 -35.95 0.24
C LYS A 287 -11.97 -34.67 -0.58
N GLU A 288 -11.45 -33.57 -0.04
CA GLU A 288 -11.44 -32.26 -0.70
C GLU A 288 -10.50 -32.28 -1.93
N ASP A 289 -9.31 -32.87 -1.77
CA ASP A 289 -8.31 -32.97 -2.84
C ASP A 289 -8.46 -34.26 -3.68
N LYS A 290 -9.51 -35.08 -3.39
CA LYS A 290 -9.76 -36.36 -4.07
C LYS A 290 -8.59 -37.36 -4.01
N ILE A 291 -7.88 -37.38 -2.89
CA ILE A 291 -6.78 -38.31 -2.62
C ILE A 291 -7.34 -39.49 -1.82
N GLU A 292 -7.28 -40.69 -2.35
CA GLU A 292 -7.74 -41.93 -1.71
C GLU A 292 -6.66 -42.51 -0.79
N GLU A 293 -7.07 -43.38 0.15
CA GLU A 293 -6.15 -44.04 1.09
C GLU A 293 -5.08 -44.92 0.41
N ASN A 294 -5.39 -45.45 -0.77
CA ASN A 294 -4.51 -46.30 -1.55
C ASN A 294 -3.74 -45.52 -2.63
N ASP A 295 -3.76 -44.19 -2.62
CA ASP A 295 -2.99 -43.40 -3.57
C ASP A 295 -1.48 -43.71 -3.43
N PRO A 296 -0.77 -44.00 -4.54
CA PRO A 296 0.63 -44.41 -4.50
C PRO A 296 1.56 -43.31 -3.95
N TYR A 297 1.11 -42.09 -3.90
CA TYR A 297 1.87 -40.92 -3.43
C TYR A 297 1.63 -40.59 -1.96
N ILE A 298 0.86 -41.39 -1.24
CA ILE A 298 0.72 -41.21 0.22
C ILE A 298 2.10 -41.21 0.88
N ASP A 299 2.29 -40.32 1.85
CA ASP A 299 3.55 -40.04 2.56
C ASP A 299 4.64 -39.30 1.75
N TYR A 300 4.44 -39.04 0.46
CA TYR A 300 5.41 -38.22 -0.25
C TYR A 300 5.41 -36.79 0.29
N MET A 301 6.60 -36.20 0.36
CA MET A 301 6.75 -34.81 0.74
C MET A 301 6.28 -33.90 -0.39
N HIS A 302 5.30 -33.03 -0.11
CA HIS A 302 4.75 -32.11 -1.10
C HIS A 302 4.86 -30.62 -0.74
N GLY A 303 5.40 -30.31 0.41
CA GLY A 303 5.65 -28.95 0.87
C GLY A 303 6.71 -28.91 1.94
N ALA A 304 7.37 -27.79 2.06
CA ALA A 304 8.42 -27.54 3.01
C ALA A 304 8.19 -26.24 3.78
N GLN A 305 8.74 -26.18 4.98
CA GLN A 305 8.77 -25.02 5.82
C GLN A 305 10.16 -24.85 6.45
N ALA A 306 10.61 -23.64 6.62
CA ALA A 306 11.76 -23.29 7.44
C ALA A 306 11.49 -22.05 8.28
N VAL A 307 12.10 -21.98 9.43
CA VAL A 307 12.03 -20.84 10.33
C VAL A 307 13.44 -20.38 10.69
N TYR A 308 13.71 -19.09 10.52
CA TYR A 308 15.02 -18.49 10.75
C TYR A 308 14.96 -17.50 11.89
N SER A 309 15.98 -17.50 12.74
CA SER A 309 16.08 -16.60 13.90
C SER A 309 16.49 -15.18 13.52
N ASN A 310 17.30 -15.03 12.47
CA ASN A 310 17.80 -13.73 12.03
C ASN A 310 16.87 -13.07 11.04
N ILE A 311 16.09 -12.12 11.52
CA ILE A 311 15.12 -11.37 10.70
C ILE A 311 15.81 -10.56 9.58
N GLU A 312 17.02 -10.06 9.81
CA GLU A 312 17.74 -9.18 8.89
C GLU A 312 18.18 -9.90 7.59
N LEU A 313 18.14 -11.22 7.55
CA LEU A 313 18.39 -12.00 6.31
C LEU A 313 17.37 -11.71 5.20
N ALA A 314 16.17 -11.24 5.55
CA ALA A 314 15.12 -10.99 4.58
C ALA A 314 14.32 -9.71 4.82
N PHE A 315 14.31 -9.18 6.04
CA PHE A 315 13.46 -8.06 6.40
C PHE A 315 14.23 -6.97 7.15
N TRP A 316 13.86 -5.74 6.87
CA TRP A 316 14.26 -4.58 7.64
C TRP A 316 13.04 -3.88 8.23
N LYS A 317 13.25 -3.11 9.28
CA LYS A 317 12.17 -2.44 9.99
C LYS A 317 12.14 -0.96 9.62
N ASP A 318 11.02 -0.49 9.10
CA ASP A 318 10.84 0.91 8.72
C ASP A 318 10.60 1.83 9.94
N ALA A 319 10.54 3.14 9.69
CA ALA A 319 10.39 4.16 10.73
C ALA A 319 9.08 4.04 11.56
N ILE A 320 8.08 3.34 11.07
CA ILE A 320 6.81 3.07 11.80
C ILE A 320 6.73 1.66 12.36
N GLY A 321 7.85 0.94 12.33
CA GLY A 321 7.94 -0.38 12.91
C GLY A 321 7.39 -1.51 12.06
N ARG A 322 7.08 -1.28 10.78
CA ARG A 322 6.69 -2.34 9.85
C ARG A 322 7.93 -3.01 9.29
N TYR A 323 7.79 -4.28 8.98
CA TYR A 323 8.83 -5.05 8.32
C TYR A 323 8.60 -5.03 6.81
N ALA A 324 9.65 -4.70 6.07
CA ALA A 324 9.68 -4.73 4.61
C ALA A 324 10.82 -5.64 4.15
N LEU A 325 10.67 -6.24 2.95
CA LEU A 325 11.72 -7.05 2.36
C LEU A 325 12.96 -6.20 2.08
N THR A 326 14.15 -6.76 2.34
CA THR A 326 15.42 -6.13 1.97
C THR A 326 15.61 -6.18 0.45
N LYS A 327 16.34 -5.22 -0.11
CA LYS A 327 16.70 -5.24 -1.54
C LYS A 327 17.58 -6.45 -1.87
N GLU A 328 18.39 -6.91 -0.91
CA GLU A 328 19.29 -8.04 -1.03
C GLU A 328 18.52 -9.35 -1.18
N VAL A 329 17.49 -9.60 -0.35
CA VAL A 329 16.65 -10.81 -0.51
C VAL A 329 15.85 -10.76 -1.81
N LEU A 330 15.35 -9.59 -2.20
CA LEU A 330 14.67 -9.42 -3.49
C LEU A 330 15.59 -9.75 -4.68
N ALA A 331 16.85 -9.30 -4.62
CA ALA A 331 17.86 -9.60 -5.64
C ALA A 331 18.19 -11.10 -5.66
N LEU A 332 18.47 -11.71 -4.50
CA LEU A 332 18.77 -13.13 -4.37
C LEU A 332 17.70 -14.03 -5.02
N PHE A 333 16.44 -13.77 -4.66
CA PHE A 333 15.32 -14.54 -5.23
C PHE A 333 15.15 -14.32 -6.73
N LYS A 334 15.29 -13.08 -7.19
CA LYS A 334 15.24 -12.74 -8.62
C LYS A 334 16.33 -13.44 -9.41
N ASP A 335 17.57 -13.40 -8.93
CA ASP A 335 18.74 -14.00 -9.58
C ASP A 335 18.64 -15.54 -9.61
N ALA A 336 17.96 -16.13 -8.62
CA ALA A 336 17.62 -17.57 -8.60
C ALA A 336 16.40 -17.93 -9.50
N GLY A 337 15.88 -16.98 -10.28
CA GLY A 337 14.71 -17.19 -11.15
C GLY A 337 13.38 -17.23 -10.42
N CYS A 338 13.32 -16.72 -9.19
CA CYS A 338 12.13 -16.64 -8.35
C CYS A 338 11.74 -15.19 -8.06
N PRO A 339 11.40 -14.35 -9.05
CA PRO A 339 11.11 -12.94 -8.80
C PRO A 339 9.95 -12.77 -7.83
N TYR A 340 9.96 -11.65 -7.13
CA TYR A 340 8.87 -11.24 -6.25
C TYR A 340 7.56 -11.12 -7.03
N LEU A 341 6.52 -11.75 -6.54
CA LEU A 341 5.21 -11.76 -7.16
C LEU A 341 4.32 -10.66 -6.58
N ARG A 342 3.96 -10.77 -5.30
CA ARG A 342 3.13 -9.81 -4.56
C ARG A 342 3.00 -10.18 -3.07
N PRO A 343 2.45 -9.29 -2.22
CA PRO A 343 1.93 -9.69 -0.92
C PRO A 343 0.73 -10.64 -1.08
N ILE A 344 0.57 -11.58 -0.15
CA ILE A 344 -0.54 -12.54 -0.12
C ILE A 344 -1.31 -12.42 1.20
N GLY A 345 -2.63 -12.33 1.09
CA GLY A 345 -3.52 -12.26 2.24
C GLY A 345 -3.27 -11.04 3.14
N ASN A 346 -3.86 -11.07 4.32
CA ASN A 346 -3.78 -9.99 5.32
C ASN A 346 -2.76 -10.24 6.45
N LYS A 347 -2.02 -11.35 6.40
CA LYS A 347 -1.06 -11.76 7.45
C LYS A 347 0.40 -11.40 7.13
N GLY A 348 0.65 -10.51 6.16
CA GLY A 348 2.00 -10.03 5.83
C GLY A 348 2.88 -11.03 5.08
N TYR A 349 2.29 -12.00 4.36
CA TYR A 349 3.05 -12.89 3.50
C TYR A 349 3.54 -12.18 2.24
N HIS A 350 4.75 -12.51 1.83
CA HIS A 350 5.37 -12.11 0.59
C HIS A 350 5.62 -13.34 -0.27
N ALA A 351 5.16 -13.33 -1.52
CA ALA A 351 5.31 -14.46 -2.44
C ALA A 351 6.36 -14.20 -3.50
N PHE A 352 7.11 -15.26 -3.81
CA PHE A 352 8.09 -15.34 -4.90
C PHE A 352 7.75 -16.58 -5.73
N TYR A 353 7.98 -16.53 -7.03
CA TYR A 353 7.57 -17.61 -7.91
C TYR A 353 8.57 -17.88 -9.02
N ASN A 354 9.03 -19.12 -9.10
CA ASN A 354 9.78 -19.62 -10.23
C ASN A 354 8.83 -20.26 -11.25
N LYS A 355 8.63 -19.59 -12.38
CA LYS A 355 7.71 -20.03 -13.42
C LYS A 355 8.16 -21.34 -14.09
N ASP A 356 9.46 -21.47 -14.32
CA ASP A 356 10.02 -22.63 -15.06
C ASP A 356 9.96 -23.90 -14.22
N LYS A 357 10.17 -23.77 -12.91
CA LYS A 357 10.07 -24.87 -11.95
C LYS A 357 8.67 -25.03 -11.36
N MET A 358 7.73 -24.11 -11.65
CA MET A 358 6.41 -24.03 -11.02
C MET A 358 6.49 -24.02 -9.48
N GLN A 359 7.52 -23.39 -8.94
CA GLN A 359 7.81 -23.38 -7.51
C GLN A 359 7.51 -22.03 -6.89
N ALA A 360 6.71 -22.03 -5.85
CA ALA A 360 6.38 -20.88 -5.05
C ALA A 360 7.14 -20.90 -3.72
N TYR A 361 7.60 -19.73 -3.31
CA TYR A 361 8.09 -19.45 -1.96
C TYR A 361 7.22 -18.38 -1.35
N VAL A 362 6.90 -18.53 -0.09
CA VAL A 362 6.20 -17.52 0.70
C VAL A 362 6.94 -17.30 1.99
N MET A 363 7.11 -16.04 2.39
CA MET A 363 7.73 -15.69 3.66
C MET A 363 7.00 -14.58 4.37
N ARG A 364 7.10 -14.55 5.68
CA ARG A 364 6.62 -13.46 6.53
C ARG A 364 7.47 -13.29 7.77
N VAL A 365 7.27 -12.16 8.43
CA VAL A 365 7.69 -12.01 9.82
C VAL A 365 6.62 -12.64 10.73
N ALA A 366 7.04 -13.49 11.62
CA ALA A 366 6.25 -14.01 12.73
C ALA A 366 6.96 -13.69 14.05
N PHE A 367 6.35 -14.06 15.17
CA PHE A 367 6.93 -13.82 16.48
C PHE A 367 6.93 -15.12 17.31
N ASP A 368 8.11 -15.51 17.74
CA ASP A 368 8.29 -16.58 18.72
C ASP A 368 8.70 -15.96 20.07
N LYS A 369 7.85 -16.15 21.10
CA LYS A 369 8.07 -15.58 22.46
C LYS A 369 8.40 -14.09 22.41
N GLY A 370 7.75 -13.33 21.51
CA GLY A 370 7.95 -11.89 21.35
C GLY A 370 9.17 -11.48 20.52
N LYS A 371 9.99 -12.42 20.04
CA LYS A 371 11.10 -12.15 19.14
C LYS A 371 10.65 -12.33 17.69
N PRO A 372 11.00 -11.42 16.78
CA PRO A 372 10.68 -11.58 15.37
C PRO A 372 11.51 -12.71 14.75
N ILE A 373 10.87 -13.52 13.95
CA ILE A 373 11.46 -14.63 13.20
C ILE A 373 10.97 -14.59 11.75
N ILE A 374 11.70 -15.20 10.83
CA ILE A 374 11.26 -15.44 9.46
C ILE A 374 10.59 -16.79 9.40
N GLU A 375 9.33 -16.84 9.00
CA GLU A 375 8.67 -18.07 8.55
C GLU A 375 8.65 -18.12 7.04
N MET A 376 9.12 -19.23 6.48
CA MET A 376 9.15 -19.46 5.04
C MET A 376 8.52 -20.81 4.72
N GLN A 377 7.78 -20.87 3.62
CA GLN A 377 7.25 -22.11 3.06
C GLN A 377 7.54 -22.20 1.56
N SER A 378 7.62 -23.41 1.04
CA SER A 378 7.76 -23.66 -0.38
C SER A 378 6.83 -24.78 -0.81
N PHE A 379 6.24 -24.61 -2.01
CA PHE A 379 5.33 -25.57 -2.65
C PHE A 379 5.55 -25.53 -4.15
N TYR A 380 5.22 -26.65 -4.84
CA TYR A 380 4.96 -26.59 -6.27
C TYR A 380 3.52 -26.20 -6.53
N GLU A 381 3.32 -25.22 -7.41
CA GLU A 381 2.01 -24.71 -7.79
C GLU A 381 2.07 -24.16 -9.21
N LYS A 382 1.09 -24.51 -10.05
CA LYS A 382 0.95 -23.93 -11.38
C LYS A 382 0.23 -22.60 -11.29
N ILE A 383 0.94 -21.52 -11.56
CA ILE A 383 0.36 -20.18 -11.67
C ILE A 383 0.37 -19.80 -13.15
N GLU A 384 -0.79 -19.76 -13.80
CA GLU A 384 -0.86 -19.41 -15.21
C GLU A 384 -0.52 -17.93 -15.42
N ALA A 385 0.25 -17.65 -16.49
CA ALA A 385 0.68 -16.31 -16.82
C ALA A 385 -0.50 -15.44 -17.26
N GLY A 386 -0.98 -14.59 -16.39
CA GLY A 386 -2.08 -13.68 -16.66
C GLY A 386 -2.26 -12.57 -15.64
N GLY A 387 -1.53 -12.59 -14.56
CA GLY A 387 -1.81 -11.74 -13.42
C GLY A 387 -0.71 -10.81 -12.91
N ALA A 388 0.46 -10.81 -13.47
CA ALA A 388 1.52 -9.88 -13.02
C ALA A 388 1.44 -8.49 -13.66
N SER A 389 0.43 -8.22 -14.47
CA SER A 389 0.33 -6.99 -15.25
C SER A 389 -1.09 -6.46 -15.40
N SER A 390 -1.99 -6.73 -14.49
CA SER A 390 -3.41 -6.44 -14.68
C SER A 390 -3.90 -5.14 -14.03
N ILE A 391 -3.07 -4.10 -14.03
CA ILE A 391 -3.60 -2.74 -14.18
C ILE A 391 -3.72 -2.39 -15.68
N ALA A 392 -3.28 -3.27 -16.57
CA ALA A 392 -3.00 -2.94 -17.98
C ALA A 392 -3.95 -3.51 -19.04
N THR A 393 -5.04 -4.20 -18.72
CA THR A 393 -5.90 -4.69 -19.84
C THR A 393 -7.38 -4.69 -19.51
N LEU A 394 -7.99 -3.53 -19.44
CA LEU A 394 -9.44 -3.38 -19.57
C LEU A 394 -9.90 -3.32 -21.05
N SER A 395 -9.03 -3.47 -22.04
CA SER A 395 -9.38 -3.33 -23.45
C SER A 395 -9.54 -4.62 -24.26
N ASN A 396 -9.34 -5.81 -23.67
CA ASN A 396 -9.57 -7.10 -24.36
C ASN A 396 -10.46 -8.03 -23.54
N TYR A 397 -11.73 -7.71 -23.51
CA TYR A 397 -12.77 -8.22 -22.59
C TYR A 397 -13.10 -9.72 -22.67
N GLY A 398 -12.55 -10.49 -23.59
CA GLY A 398 -12.93 -11.90 -23.76
C GLY A 398 -11.86 -12.95 -23.43
N ARG A 399 -10.58 -12.65 -23.65
CA ARG A 399 -9.46 -13.58 -23.40
C ARG A 399 -8.79 -13.37 -22.05
N SER A 400 -8.81 -12.14 -21.55
CA SER A 400 -8.16 -11.72 -20.31
C SER A 400 -8.88 -12.27 -19.05
N ILE A 401 -10.20 -12.44 -19.07
CA ILE A 401 -10.98 -12.91 -17.91
C ILE A 401 -10.63 -14.36 -17.54
N ARG A 402 -10.39 -15.25 -18.53
CA ARG A 402 -10.04 -16.65 -18.23
C ARG A 402 -8.62 -16.77 -17.65
N ALA A 403 -7.66 -16.05 -18.22
CA ALA A 403 -6.28 -16.04 -17.72
C ALA A 403 -6.17 -15.38 -16.34
N GLN A 404 -6.90 -14.29 -16.12
CA GLN A 404 -7.00 -13.62 -14.82
C GLN A 404 -7.63 -14.55 -13.78
N LYS A 405 -8.73 -15.23 -14.12
CA LYS A 405 -9.44 -16.15 -13.24
C LYS A 405 -8.57 -17.34 -12.84
N ALA A 406 -7.84 -17.94 -13.79
CA ALA A 406 -6.93 -19.04 -13.52
C ALA A 406 -5.73 -18.62 -12.66
N HIS A 407 -5.18 -17.43 -12.89
CA HIS A 407 -4.13 -16.86 -12.04
C HIS A 407 -4.64 -16.60 -10.61
N ASP A 408 -5.80 -15.97 -10.47
CA ASP A 408 -6.41 -15.68 -9.17
C ASP A 408 -6.79 -16.98 -8.42
N GLU A 409 -7.20 -18.03 -9.13
CA GLU A 409 -7.40 -19.36 -8.54
C GLU A 409 -6.10 -19.99 -8.05
N GLY A 410 -5.01 -19.90 -8.82
CA GLY A 410 -3.67 -20.36 -8.41
C GLY A 410 -3.19 -19.65 -7.14
N ILE A 411 -3.36 -18.33 -7.07
CA ILE A 411 -3.03 -17.55 -5.88
C ILE A 411 -3.93 -17.95 -4.69
N ARG A 412 -5.24 -18.13 -4.88
CA ARG A 412 -6.15 -18.58 -3.80
C ARG A 412 -5.83 -19.98 -3.30
N ARG A 413 -5.34 -20.90 -4.17
CA ARG A 413 -4.86 -22.22 -3.74
C ARG A 413 -3.61 -22.08 -2.87
N LEU A 414 -2.66 -21.23 -3.29
CA LEU A 414 -1.47 -20.93 -2.50
C LEU A 414 -1.84 -20.33 -1.14
N GLU A 415 -2.72 -19.35 -1.10
CA GLU A 415 -3.24 -18.75 0.14
C GLU A 415 -3.89 -19.80 1.05
N ARG A 416 -4.73 -20.68 0.52
CA ARG A 416 -5.36 -21.76 1.29
C ARG A 416 -4.33 -22.74 1.88
N ARG A 417 -3.32 -23.14 1.13
CA ARG A 417 -2.22 -24.01 1.61
C ARG A 417 -1.45 -23.36 2.74
N ILE A 418 -1.11 -22.07 2.61
CA ILE A 418 -0.44 -21.30 3.66
C ILE A 418 -1.29 -21.28 4.93
N LEU A 419 -2.57 -20.92 4.80
CA LEU A 419 -3.48 -20.79 5.94
C LEU A 419 -3.85 -22.13 6.60
N ALA A 420 -3.75 -23.25 5.87
CA ALA A 420 -3.95 -24.59 6.39
C ALA A 420 -2.76 -25.14 7.18
N SER A 421 -1.60 -24.49 7.10
CA SER A 421 -0.41 -24.92 7.84
C SER A 421 -0.62 -24.83 9.35
N PRO A 422 -0.22 -25.87 10.12
CA PRO A 422 -0.38 -25.91 11.58
C PRO A 422 0.25 -24.75 12.34
N LEU A 423 1.30 -24.13 11.77
CA LEU A 423 1.97 -22.99 12.38
C LEU A 423 1.21 -21.67 12.17
N PHE A 424 0.14 -21.66 11.39
CA PHE A 424 -0.61 -20.44 11.05
C PHE A 424 -2.04 -20.47 11.61
N ARG A 425 -2.39 -21.50 12.35
CA ARG A 425 -3.58 -21.60 13.19
C ARG A 425 -3.21 -21.15 14.61
#